data_df61769f7a5e43d9a8ce6bcd9f680606
#
_entry.id   df61769f7a5e43d9a8ce6bcd9f680606
#
_cell.length_a   1.000
_cell.length_b   1.000
_cell.length_c   1.000
_cell.angle_alpha   90.00
_cell.angle_beta   90.00
_cell.angle_gamma   90.00
#
_symmetry.space_group_name_H-M   'P 1'
#
loop_
_entity.id
_entity.type
_entity.pdbx_description
1 polymer ?
#
loop_
_entity_poly.entity_id
_entity_poly.type
_entity_poly.pdbx_seq_one_letter_code
_entity_poly.pdbx_strand_id
1 'polypeptide(L)'
;MTEFIEQGHLPNFKKLRDSSAIFTSEAKERPPYLEPWIQWINVHTGVPYSEHGIEHLGESEKCTVPAIWDLASEAGLKVWICGSMNVHCTSKVKGDLLPDPWTPESYTRPAELLTYNRFIRKQVQEHSNTEAKFAKSEYLKFLWFMMTHGLSAHTIKTAASQLRGERKNGKRWRRAFILDLFQYDIFEYIYKKERPDLATFFLNSTAHMQHCYWRNMQPEVFTIKPTAKEQEVYSNAILEGYIHMDKLIERVMKLAGDNATIVFATAISQQPYLKFEDKGGKRIYRPRDIPAFAAWAGIQNLKASNPVMAEQFWLEFHNRDEVDAAADILEAITVDGERALAVIREDTAVFTGFNIRKEIGPNAIMTNAITGVSTKFFDIFYAIEGLKSGMHHADGLLWIRNPRISKSSNPRVALESIAPTILDLLDVEIPSHLKEPSLLTTPVAEPELVSTGG
;
A
#
# COMPACT_ATOMS: atom_id res chain seq x y z
N MET A 1 -8.57 -3.75 -14.84
CA MET A 1 -7.89 -5.06 -15.04
C MET A 1 -8.67 -5.96 -15.99
N THR A 2 -9.95 -6.23 -15.74
CA THR A 2 -10.76 -7.13 -16.59
C THR A 2 -10.71 -6.73 -18.07
N GLU A 3 -10.91 -5.46 -18.39
CA GLU A 3 -10.81 -4.94 -19.75
C GLU A 3 -9.43 -5.20 -20.38
N PHE A 4 -8.33 -5.01 -19.66
CA PHE A 4 -6.99 -5.31 -20.16
C PHE A 4 -6.75 -6.81 -20.39
N ILE A 5 -7.41 -7.68 -19.62
CA ILE A 5 -7.41 -9.13 -19.85
C ILE A 5 -8.13 -9.44 -21.16
N GLU A 6 -9.32 -8.87 -21.39
CA GLU A 6 -10.12 -9.10 -22.59
C GLU A 6 -9.45 -8.53 -23.85
N GLN A 7 -8.72 -7.45 -23.72
CA GLN A 7 -7.89 -6.88 -24.80
C GLN A 7 -6.60 -7.70 -25.07
N GLY A 8 -6.32 -8.74 -24.27
CA GLY A 8 -5.16 -9.62 -24.45
C GLY A 8 -3.83 -9.09 -23.91
N HIS A 9 -3.84 -7.99 -23.15
CA HIS A 9 -2.64 -7.41 -22.58
C HIS A 9 -2.07 -8.20 -21.38
N LEU A 10 -2.91 -9.02 -20.73
CA LEU A 10 -2.61 -9.70 -19.46
C LEU A 10 -2.83 -11.22 -19.55
N PRO A 11 -2.00 -11.95 -20.34
CA PRO A 11 -2.21 -13.37 -20.59
C PRO A 11 -2.04 -14.25 -19.34
N ASN A 12 -1.17 -13.87 -18.39
CA ASN A 12 -0.93 -14.65 -17.18
C ASN A 12 -2.02 -14.41 -16.13
N PHE A 13 -2.52 -13.21 -16.01
CA PHE A 13 -3.75 -12.95 -15.25
C PHE A 13 -4.94 -13.74 -15.81
N LYS A 14 -5.08 -13.77 -17.13
CA LYS A 14 -6.12 -14.59 -17.77
C LYS A 14 -5.97 -16.06 -17.39
N LYS A 15 -4.76 -16.61 -17.49
CA LYS A 15 -4.47 -18.00 -17.13
C LYS A 15 -4.79 -18.30 -15.66
N LEU A 16 -4.40 -17.41 -14.74
CA LEU A 16 -4.73 -17.55 -13.31
C LEU A 16 -6.23 -17.50 -13.08
N ARG A 17 -6.93 -16.49 -13.66
CA ARG A 17 -8.38 -16.34 -13.57
C ARG A 17 -9.12 -17.58 -14.06
N ASP A 18 -8.77 -18.06 -15.26
CA ASP A 18 -9.46 -19.19 -15.90
C ASP A 18 -9.23 -20.53 -15.15
N SER A 19 -8.18 -20.61 -14.32
CA SER A 19 -7.87 -21.77 -13.47
C SER A 19 -8.34 -21.62 -12.02
N SER A 20 -9.01 -20.54 -11.66
CA SER A 20 -9.43 -20.21 -10.28
C SER A 20 -10.95 -20.20 -10.12
N ALA A 21 -11.41 -20.39 -8.90
CA ALA A 21 -12.71 -19.90 -8.47
C ALA A 21 -12.62 -18.37 -8.29
N ILE A 22 -13.62 -17.65 -8.78
CA ILE A 22 -13.63 -16.19 -8.89
C ILE A 22 -14.70 -15.64 -7.96
N PHE A 23 -14.33 -14.65 -7.14
CA PHE A 23 -15.23 -13.94 -6.25
C PHE A 23 -14.96 -12.42 -6.35
N THR A 24 -16.00 -11.63 -6.08
CA THR A 24 -15.85 -10.21 -5.75
C THR A 24 -15.89 -10.09 -4.22
N SER A 25 -14.79 -9.75 -3.59
CA SER A 25 -14.77 -9.43 -2.16
C SER A 25 -15.29 -8.01 -1.93
N GLU A 26 -16.09 -7.81 -0.89
CA GLU A 26 -16.64 -6.49 -0.56
C GLU A 26 -16.22 -6.08 0.86
N ALA A 27 -15.56 -4.93 0.97
CA ALA A 27 -15.29 -4.29 2.24
C ALA A 27 -16.56 -3.70 2.84
N LYS A 28 -16.78 -3.89 4.14
CA LYS A 28 -17.92 -3.33 4.88
C LYS A 28 -17.79 -1.82 5.10
N GLU A 29 -16.56 -1.36 5.28
CA GLU A 29 -16.25 0.03 5.57
C GLU A 29 -16.53 0.93 4.35
N ARG A 30 -16.83 2.20 4.66
CA ARG A 30 -17.01 3.29 3.69
C ARG A 30 -16.14 4.47 4.10
N PRO A 31 -15.87 5.46 3.23
CA PRO A 31 -15.08 6.62 3.62
C PRO A 31 -15.63 7.30 4.88
N PRO A 32 -14.79 7.68 5.87
CA PRO A 32 -13.32 7.77 5.74
C PRO A 32 -12.54 6.48 6.02
N TYR A 33 -13.19 5.38 6.43
CA TYR A 33 -12.54 4.15 6.85
C TYR A 33 -12.27 3.15 5.72
N LEU A 34 -12.59 3.48 4.47
CA LEU A 34 -12.27 2.67 3.29
C LEU A 34 -10.81 2.90 2.85
N GLU A 35 -9.89 2.64 3.75
CA GLU A 35 -8.46 2.83 3.53
C GLU A 35 -7.72 1.48 3.46
N PRO A 36 -6.73 1.30 2.59
CA PRO A 36 -6.11 0.00 2.36
C PRO A 36 -5.45 -0.58 3.63
N TRP A 37 -4.88 0.26 4.48
CA TRP A 37 -4.24 -0.21 5.72
C TRP A 37 -5.24 -0.72 6.75
N ILE A 38 -6.51 -0.30 6.70
CA ILE A 38 -7.62 -0.86 7.49
C ILE A 38 -8.06 -2.18 6.86
N GLN A 39 -8.34 -2.17 5.54
CA GLN A 39 -8.92 -3.31 4.83
C GLN A 39 -7.94 -4.50 4.76
N TRP A 40 -6.63 -4.27 4.74
CA TRP A 40 -5.67 -5.36 4.81
C TRP A 40 -5.61 -6.01 6.19
N ILE A 41 -5.88 -5.28 7.28
CA ILE A 41 -6.07 -5.91 8.60
C ILE A 41 -7.32 -6.79 8.59
N ASN A 42 -8.44 -6.34 8.00
CA ASN A 42 -9.64 -7.18 7.84
C ASN A 42 -9.30 -8.48 7.09
N VAL A 43 -8.52 -8.41 6.01
CA VAL A 43 -8.07 -9.60 5.26
C VAL A 43 -7.20 -10.52 6.11
N HIS A 44 -6.28 -9.97 6.89
CA HIS A 44 -5.33 -10.76 7.67
C HIS A 44 -5.96 -11.38 8.92
N THR A 45 -6.92 -10.71 9.54
CA THR A 45 -7.53 -11.13 10.82
C THR A 45 -8.90 -11.78 10.65
N GLY A 46 -9.61 -11.50 9.53
CA GLY A 46 -10.98 -11.96 9.31
C GLY A 46 -12.04 -11.24 10.15
N VAL A 47 -11.71 -10.07 10.72
CA VAL A 47 -12.65 -9.24 11.47
C VAL A 47 -12.73 -7.83 10.90
N PRO A 48 -13.87 -7.11 11.00
CA PRO A 48 -14.03 -5.76 10.49
C PRO A 48 -13.32 -4.72 11.37
N TYR A 49 -13.16 -3.50 10.85
CA TYR A 49 -12.58 -2.36 11.57
C TYR A 49 -13.20 -2.14 12.97
N SER A 50 -14.50 -2.32 13.11
CA SER A 50 -15.21 -2.17 14.39
C SER A 50 -14.74 -3.12 15.51
N GLU A 51 -14.05 -4.21 15.16
CA GLU A 51 -13.51 -5.19 16.10
C GLU A 51 -12.00 -5.01 16.33
N HIS A 52 -11.20 -4.76 15.29
CA HIS A 52 -9.75 -4.58 15.47
C HIS A 52 -9.35 -3.14 15.84
N GLY A 53 -10.14 -2.12 15.52
CA GLY A 53 -9.96 -0.73 15.96
C GLY A 53 -8.74 0.01 15.40
N ILE A 54 -8.00 -0.54 14.43
CA ILE A 54 -6.81 0.09 13.86
C ILE A 54 -7.21 1.08 12.77
N GLU A 55 -7.02 2.35 13.01
CA GLU A 55 -7.44 3.43 12.11
C GLU A 55 -6.30 3.94 11.21
N HIS A 56 -5.06 3.93 11.72
CA HIS A 56 -3.94 4.55 11.00
C HIS A 56 -2.87 3.55 10.56
N LEU A 57 -2.21 3.89 9.48
CA LEU A 57 -1.04 3.15 8.99
C LEU A 57 0.12 3.32 9.99
N GLY A 58 0.75 2.20 10.35
CA GLY A 58 1.83 2.16 11.34
C GLY A 58 1.37 1.89 12.78
N GLU A 59 0.05 1.75 13.03
CA GLU A 59 -0.52 1.42 14.34
C GLU A 59 -0.76 -0.09 14.54
N SER A 60 -0.28 -0.92 13.63
CA SER A 60 -0.52 -2.35 13.66
C SER A 60 -0.16 -3.03 14.99
N GLU A 61 0.81 -2.48 15.74
CA GLU A 61 1.18 -2.97 17.08
C GLU A 61 0.03 -2.90 18.11
N LYS A 62 -0.97 -2.04 17.87
CA LYS A 62 -2.15 -1.93 18.74
C LYS A 62 -3.19 -3.04 18.46
N CYS A 63 -3.06 -3.76 17.35
CA CYS A 63 -3.99 -4.82 16.99
C CYS A 63 -3.77 -6.06 17.88
N THR A 64 -4.80 -6.45 18.60
CA THR A 64 -4.79 -7.62 19.51
C THR A 64 -5.44 -8.86 18.90
N VAL A 65 -6.03 -8.74 17.70
CA VAL A 65 -6.66 -9.87 17.00
C VAL A 65 -5.59 -10.66 16.27
N PRO A 66 -5.50 -12.00 16.47
CA PRO A 66 -4.54 -12.83 15.76
C PRO A 66 -4.74 -12.77 14.25
N ALA A 67 -3.64 -12.65 13.50
CA ALA A 67 -3.64 -12.75 12.06
C ALA A 67 -3.49 -14.20 11.59
N ILE A 68 -3.79 -14.47 10.31
CA ILE A 68 -3.68 -15.81 9.72
C ILE A 68 -2.30 -16.44 9.93
N TRP A 69 -1.23 -15.67 9.97
CA TRP A 69 0.12 -16.17 10.22
C TRP A 69 0.39 -16.49 11.68
N ASP A 70 -0.27 -15.80 12.63
CA ASP A 70 -0.22 -16.19 14.06
C ASP A 70 -0.86 -17.55 14.24
N LEU A 71 -2.09 -17.72 13.73
CA LEU A 71 -2.86 -18.97 13.82
C LEU A 71 -2.17 -20.12 13.09
N ALA A 72 -1.63 -19.88 11.89
CA ALA A 72 -0.84 -20.88 11.18
C ALA A 72 0.42 -21.31 11.97
N SER A 73 1.11 -20.32 12.58
CA SER A 73 2.30 -20.60 13.40
C SER A 73 1.97 -21.39 14.68
N GLU A 74 0.85 -21.09 15.33
CA GLU A 74 0.34 -21.80 16.50
C GLU A 74 -0.03 -23.25 16.13
N ALA A 75 -0.56 -23.48 14.93
CA ALA A 75 -0.79 -24.82 14.38
C ALA A 75 0.51 -25.54 13.94
N GLY A 76 1.67 -24.91 14.14
CA GLY A 76 2.97 -25.49 13.83
C GLY A 76 3.45 -25.29 12.40
N LEU A 77 2.72 -24.57 11.56
CA LEU A 77 3.06 -24.28 10.18
C LEU A 77 4.15 -23.20 10.09
N LYS A 78 4.97 -23.27 9.05
CA LYS A 78 6.01 -22.30 8.76
C LYS A 78 5.47 -21.22 7.82
N VAL A 79 5.71 -19.97 8.15
CA VAL A 79 5.19 -18.84 7.37
C VAL A 79 6.31 -17.97 6.76
N TRP A 80 6.04 -17.39 5.58
CA TRP A 80 6.84 -16.34 4.97
C TRP A 80 5.96 -15.16 4.63
N ILE A 81 6.10 -14.05 5.35
CA ILE A 81 5.30 -12.83 5.16
C ILE A 81 6.18 -11.79 4.48
N CYS A 82 5.85 -11.43 3.23
CA CYS A 82 6.65 -10.52 2.42
C CYS A 82 5.85 -9.30 1.97
N GLY A 83 6.08 -8.17 2.62
CA GLY A 83 5.54 -6.87 2.25
C GLY A 83 4.07 -6.65 2.58
N SER A 84 3.39 -7.59 3.27
CA SER A 84 1.98 -7.42 3.65
C SER A 84 1.77 -6.11 4.40
N MET A 85 0.73 -5.37 4.02
CA MET A 85 0.49 -4.02 4.54
C MET A 85 -0.01 -4.05 5.98
N ASN A 86 0.55 -3.15 6.79
CA ASN A 86 0.16 -2.94 8.19
C ASN A 86 0.23 -4.23 9.03
N VAL A 87 1.35 -4.98 8.87
CA VAL A 87 1.59 -6.26 9.54
C VAL A 87 1.66 -6.08 11.05
N HIS A 88 1.02 -6.99 11.77
CA HIS A 88 1.15 -7.17 13.22
C HIS A 88 1.32 -8.64 13.54
N CYS A 89 1.74 -8.94 14.75
CA CYS A 89 1.83 -10.29 15.27
C CYS A 89 1.42 -10.28 16.75
N THR A 90 0.46 -11.10 17.11
CA THR A 90 0.00 -11.26 18.51
C THR A 90 0.75 -12.38 19.21
N SER A 91 1.40 -13.25 18.46
CA SER A 91 2.17 -14.38 18.97
C SER A 91 3.55 -14.46 18.30
N LYS A 92 4.36 -15.45 18.70
CA LYS A 92 5.65 -15.70 18.07
C LYS A 92 5.46 -16.44 16.74
N VAL A 93 5.61 -15.69 15.64
CA VAL A 93 5.55 -16.25 14.30
C VAL A 93 6.67 -17.25 14.04
N LYS A 94 6.32 -18.43 13.51
CA LYS A 94 7.25 -19.49 13.12
C LYS A 94 7.65 -19.31 11.65
N GLY A 95 8.70 -18.56 11.39
CA GLY A 95 9.21 -18.31 10.02
C GLY A 95 9.76 -16.92 9.83
N ASP A 96 9.71 -16.44 8.59
CA ASP A 96 10.33 -15.17 8.17
C ASP A 96 9.29 -14.09 7.95
N LEU A 97 9.68 -12.84 8.22
CA LEU A 97 8.80 -11.68 8.07
C LEU A 97 9.59 -10.48 7.57
N LEU A 98 9.20 -9.97 6.42
CA LEU A 98 9.61 -8.69 5.87
C LEU A 98 8.36 -7.78 5.82
N PRO A 99 8.21 -6.82 6.73
CA PRO A 99 7.04 -5.94 6.75
C PRO A 99 7.06 -4.94 5.59
N ASP A 100 5.91 -4.31 5.34
CA ASP A 100 5.81 -3.17 4.44
C ASP A 100 6.65 -1.97 4.93
N PRO A 101 6.92 -0.98 4.06
CA PRO A 101 7.78 0.18 4.42
C PRO A 101 7.22 1.09 5.53
N TRP A 102 6.00 0.91 5.99
CA TRP A 102 5.35 1.76 6.99
C TRP A 102 5.22 1.09 8.35
N THR A 103 5.18 -0.24 8.36
CA THR A 103 5.15 -1.06 9.59
C THR A 103 6.50 -0.95 10.33
N PRO A 104 6.54 -0.93 11.68
CA PRO A 104 7.77 -0.88 12.46
C PRO A 104 8.79 -1.94 12.06
N GLU A 105 10.07 -1.54 11.97
CA GLU A 105 11.16 -2.44 11.56
C GLU A 105 11.43 -3.58 12.55
N SER A 106 10.98 -3.44 13.81
CA SER A 106 11.03 -4.46 14.86
C SER A 106 10.39 -5.80 14.45
N TYR A 107 9.45 -5.76 13.50
CA TYR A 107 8.83 -6.97 12.94
C TYR A 107 9.73 -7.72 11.95
N THR A 108 10.80 -7.11 11.42
CA THR A 108 11.67 -7.74 10.43
C THR A 108 12.40 -8.95 10.99
N ARG A 109 12.20 -10.13 10.39
CA ARG A 109 12.84 -11.40 10.77
C ARG A 109 13.20 -12.22 9.54
N PRO A 110 14.41 -12.82 9.47
CA PRO A 110 15.54 -12.62 10.40
C PRO A 110 16.11 -11.20 10.30
N ALA A 111 16.93 -10.82 11.28
CA ALA A 111 17.50 -9.46 11.36
C ALA A 111 18.34 -9.04 10.14
N GLU A 112 18.86 -10.00 9.36
CA GLU A 112 19.58 -9.73 8.12
C GLU A 112 18.72 -8.98 7.09
N LEU A 113 17.39 -9.20 7.07
CA LEU A 113 16.43 -8.50 6.20
C LEU A 113 16.29 -7.01 6.52
N LEU A 114 16.76 -6.53 7.69
CA LEU A 114 16.76 -5.12 8.04
C LEU A 114 17.53 -4.25 7.02
N THR A 115 18.59 -4.81 6.41
CA THR A 115 19.34 -4.09 5.36
C THR A 115 18.44 -3.73 4.18
N TYR A 116 17.61 -4.67 3.74
CA TYR A 116 16.62 -4.45 2.69
C TYR A 116 15.52 -3.52 3.17
N ASN A 117 14.88 -3.84 4.31
CA ASN A 117 13.75 -3.09 4.83
C ASN A 117 14.08 -1.59 4.97
N ARG A 118 15.20 -1.25 5.61
CA ARG A 118 15.63 0.14 5.81
C ARG A 118 15.89 0.88 4.50
N PHE A 119 16.52 0.22 3.53
CA PHE A 119 16.78 0.83 2.23
C PHE A 119 15.48 1.11 1.47
N ILE A 120 14.58 0.12 1.38
CA ILE A 120 13.31 0.27 0.66
C ILE A 120 12.38 1.26 1.38
N ARG A 121 12.31 1.20 2.72
CA ARG A 121 11.56 2.17 3.53
C ARG A 121 11.96 3.59 3.17
N LYS A 122 13.25 3.91 3.17
CA LYS A 122 13.76 5.22 2.83
C LYS A 122 13.43 5.61 1.38
N GLN A 123 13.54 4.69 0.41
CA GLN A 123 13.17 4.93 -1.00
C GLN A 123 11.68 5.26 -1.16
N VAL A 124 10.81 4.57 -0.43
CA VAL A 124 9.36 4.74 -0.52
C VAL A 124 8.90 5.99 0.25
N GLN A 125 9.40 6.18 1.47
CA GLN A 125 9.02 7.32 2.31
C GLN A 125 9.52 8.65 1.75
N GLU A 126 10.69 8.67 1.11
CA GLU A 126 11.28 9.84 0.46
C GLU A 126 10.92 9.95 -1.04
N HIS A 127 9.91 9.22 -1.48
CA HIS A 127 9.44 9.31 -2.87
C HIS A 127 9.08 10.74 -3.25
N SER A 128 9.56 11.20 -4.41
CA SER A 128 9.43 12.58 -4.92
C SER A 128 10.20 13.66 -4.14
N ASN A 129 10.83 13.36 -3.01
CA ASN A 129 11.71 14.31 -2.31
C ASN A 129 13.08 14.38 -3.02
N THR A 130 13.28 15.43 -3.82
CA THR A 130 14.52 15.61 -4.60
C THR A 130 15.75 15.95 -3.74
N GLU A 131 15.53 16.33 -2.48
CA GLU A 131 16.58 16.68 -1.53
C GLU A 131 17.00 15.52 -0.62
N ALA A 132 16.25 14.40 -0.66
CA ALA A 132 16.60 13.22 0.11
C ALA A 132 18.00 12.70 -0.26
N LYS A 133 18.86 12.61 0.74
CA LYS A 133 20.25 12.17 0.56
C LYS A 133 20.40 10.69 0.88
N PHE A 134 20.93 9.94 -0.06
CA PHE A 134 21.32 8.55 0.12
C PHE A 134 22.84 8.44 0.07
N ALA A 135 23.44 7.90 1.12
CA ALA A 135 24.89 7.68 1.15
C ALA A 135 25.28 6.56 0.18
N LYS A 136 26.43 6.71 -0.47
CA LYS A 136 26.97 5.65 -1.37
C LYS A 136 27.12 4.32 -0.65
N SER A 137 27.44 4.35 0.64
CA SER A 137 27.56 3.15 1.47
C SER A 137 26.22 2.42 1.66
N GLU A 138 25.08 3.13 1.68
CA GLU A 138 23.73 2.51 1.77
C GLU A 138 23.44 1.70 0.49
N TYR A 139 23.76 2.28 -0.69
CA TYR A 139 23.60 1.56 -1.95
C TYR A 139 24.53 0.33 -2.04
N LEU A 140 25.79 0.43 -1.60
CA LEU A 140 26.72 -0.69 -1.62
C LEU A 140 26.27 -1.81 -0.67
N LYS A 141 25.83 -1.47 0.55
CA LYS A 141 25.30 -2.45 1.51
C LYS A 141 24.05 -3.14 0.97
N PHE A 142 23.12 -2.37 0.39
CA PHE A 142 21.92 -2.90 -0.24
C PHE A 142 22.24 -3.83 -1.40
N LEU A 143 23.13 -3.41 -2.31
CA LEU A 143 23.53 -4.23 -3.46
C LEU A 143 24.20 -5.53 -3.03
N TRP A 144 25.11 -5.47 -2.06
CA TRP A 144 25.76 -6.66 -1.50
C TRP A 144 24.73 -7.61 -0.89
N PHE A 145 23.80 -7.07 -0.10
CA PHE A 145 22.71 -7.85 0.46
C PHE A 145 21.91 -8.54 -0.65
N MET A 146 21.47 -7.80 -1.66
CA MET A 146 20.69 -8.35 -2.78
C MET A 146 21.46 -9.44 -3.54
N MET A 147 22.76 -9.27 -3.78
CA MET A 147 23.60 -10.28 -4.45
C MET A 147 23.64 -11.61 -3.69
N THR A 148 23.60 -11.55 -2.36
CA THR A 148 23.59 -12.75 -1.49
C THR A 148 22.18 -13.31 -1.22
N HIS A 149 21.13 -12.57 -1.57
CA HIS A 149 19.73 -12.88 -1.29
C HIS A 149 18.84 -12.94 -2.55
N GLY A 150 19.39 -13.46 -3.64
CA GLY A 150 18.60 -13.85 -4.81
C GLY A 150 18.49 -12.82 -5.92
N LEU A 151 19.27 -11.73 -5.92
CA LEU A 151 19.26 -10.74 -7.02
C LEU A 151 19.40 -11.41 -8.38
N SER A 152 18.34 -11.34 -9.19
CA SER A 152 18.31 -12.01 -10.49
C SER A 152 18.96 -11.17 -11.59
N ALA A 153 19.52 -11.85 -12.60
CA ALA A 153 20.04 -11.19 -13.82
C ALA A 153 18.94 -10.41 -14.56
N HIS A 154 17.66 -10.86 -14.46
CA HIS A 154 16.52 -10.14 -15.01
C HIS A 154 16.33 -8.79 -14.33
N THR A 155 16.35 -8.74 -13.01
CA THR A 155 16.22 -7.51 -12.22
C THR A 155 17.36 -6.53 -12.52
N ILE A 156 18.61 -7.02 -12.57
CA ILE A 156 19.78 -6.20 -12.93
C ILE A 156 19.60 -5.57 -14.32
N LYS A 157 19.26 -6.39 -15.32
CA LYS A 157 19.04 -5.92 -16.70
C LYS A 157 17.93 -4.89 -16.80
N THR A 158 16.82 -5.15 -16.12
CA THR A 158 15.64 -4.25 -16.11
C THR A 158 15.99 -2.92 -15.45
N ALA A 159 16.62 -2.94 -14.28
CA ALA A 159 17.06 -1.73 -13.58
C ALA A 159 18.04 -0.90 -14.42
N ALA A 160 19.07 -1.55 -15.00
CA ALA A 160 20.03 -0.87 -15.85
C ALA A 160 19.40 -0.25 -17.11
N SER A 161 18.45 -0.96 -17.74
CA SER A 161 17.70 -0.47 -18.91
C SER A 161 16.84 0.74 -18.54
N GLN A 162 16.11 0.66 -17.43
CA GLN A 162 15.28 1.76 -16.93
C GLN A 162 16.11 3.00 -16.64
N LEU A 163 17.19 2.87 -15.87
CA LEU A 163 18.05 4.01 -15.48
C LEU A 163 18.73 4.69 -16.69
N ARG A 164 19.02 3.93 -17.76
CA ARG A 164 19.51 4.51 -19.02
C ARG A 164 18.40 5.22 -19.80
N GLY A 165 17.20 4.62 -19.84
CA GLY A 165 16.08 5.11 -20.65
C GLY A 165 15.39 6.34 -20.06
N GLU A 166 15.24 6.41 -18.75
CA GLU A 166 14.42 7.44 -18.08
C GLU A 166 14.92 8.89 -18.29
N ARG A 167 16.22 9.07 -18.54
CA ARG A 167 16.80 10.39 -18.86
C ARG A 167 16.30 10.94 -20.18
N LYS A 168 15.89 10.06 -21.11
CA LYS A 168 15.44 10.44 -22.45
C LYS A 168 13.92 10.51 -22.55
N ASN A 169 13.18 9.62 -21.87
CA ASN A 169 11.75 9.44 -22.04
C ASN A 169 10.89 9.98 -20.88
N GLY A 170 11.50 10.53 -19.83
CA GLY A 170 10.80 11.09 -18.67
C GLY A 170 10.07 10.06 -17.80
N LYS A 171 10.14 8.77 -18.09
CA LYS A 171 9.39 7.70 -17.40
C LYS A 171 10.06 7.25 -16.08
N ARG A 172 10.42 8.22 -15.25
CA ARG A 172 11.04 7.97 -13.94
C ARG A 172 10.11 7.19 -12.99
N TRP A 173 8.80 7.35 -13.13
CA TRP A 173 7.77 6.64 -12.38
C TRP A 173 7.88 5.10 -12.47
N ARG A 174 8.47 4.56 -13.54
CA ARG A 174 8.75 3.11 -13.68
C ARG A 174 9.75 2.56 -12.65
N ARG A 175 10.42 3.41 -11.88
CA ARG A 175 11.31 2.96 -10.80
C ARG A 175 10.56 2.14 -9.75
N ALA A 176 9.26 2.38 -9.55
CA ALA A 176 8.43 1.56 -8.69
C ALA A 176 8.48 0.06 -9.07
N PHE A 177 8.53 -0.24 -10.36
CA PHE A 177 8.63 -1.63 -10.84
C PHE A 177 9.98 -2.29 -10.52
N ILE A 178 11.05 -1.50 -10.37
CA ILE A 178 12.35 -2.03 -9.93
C ILE A 178 12.28 -2.46 -8.46
N LEU A 179 11.57 -1.69 -7.63
CA LEU A 179 11.36 -2.04 -6.22
C LEU A 179 10.56 -3.34 -6.09
N ASP A 180 9.53 -3.52 -6.90
CA ASP A 180 8.76 -4.77 -6.98
C ASP A 180 9.64 -5.97 -7.35
N LEU A 181 10.54 -5.80 -8.32
CA LEU A 181 11.47 -6.86 -8.73
C LEU A 181 12.47 -7.21 -7.63
N PHE A 182 12.99 -6.24 -6.90
CA PHE A 182 13.83 -6.50 -5.74
C PHE A 182 13.08 -7.29 -4.66
N GLN A 183 11.85 -6.89 -4.40
CA GLN A 183 11.00 -7.60 -3.41
C GLN A 183 10.68 -9.01 -3.86
N TYR A 184 10.38 -9.21 -5.15
CA TYR A 184 10.13 -10.54 -5.68
C TYR A 184 11.38 -11.43 -5.64
N ASP A 185 12.55 -10.90 -5.94
CA ASP A 185 13.80 -11.68 -5.90
C ASP A 185 14.09 -12.21 -4.48
N ILE A 186 13.87 -11.39 -3.44
CA ILE A 186 13.97 -11.83 -2.04
C ILE A 186 12.86 -12.84 -1.70
N PHE A 187 11.62 -12.56 -2.13
CA PHE A 187 10.50 -13.46 -1.92
C PHE A 187 10.80 -14.86 -2.45
N GLU A 188 11.25 -14.95 -3.69
CA GLU A 188 11.58 -16.20 -4.35
C GLU A 188 12.76 -16.92 -3.68
N TYR A 189 13.80 -16.16 -3.28
CA TYR A 189 14.98 -16.71 -2.61
C TYR A 189 14.60 -17.37 -1.28
N ILE A 190 13.86 -16.66 -0.41
CA ILE A 190 13.46 -17.21 0.90
C ILE A 190 12.45 -18.32 0.72
N TYR A 191 11.47 -18.18 -0.18
CA TYR A 191 10.50 -19.24 -0.46
C TYR A 191 11.18 -20.57 -0.83
N LYS A 192 12.18 -20.53 -1.70
CA LYS A 192 12.94 -21.73 -2.11
C LYS A 192 13.81 -22.30 -1.00
N LYS A 193 14.40 -21.44 -0.17
CA LYS A 193 15.26 -21.83 0.95
C LYS A 193 14.47 -22.43 2.09
N GLU A 194 13.40 -21.75 2.49
CA GLU A 194 12.67 -22.03 3.73
C GLU A 194 11.46 -22.95 3.52
N ARG A 195 10.91 -23.00 2.29
CA ARG A 195 9.74 -23.81 1.91
C ARG A 195 8.58 -23.68 2.90
N PRO A 196 8.02 -22.46 3.04
CA PRO A 196 6.94 -22.18 3.97
C PRO A 196 5.66 -22.92 3.58
N ASP A 197 4.82 -23.22 4.58
CA ASP A 197 3.47 -23.74 4.38
C ASP A 197 2.50 -22.63 3.95
N LEU A 198 2.68 -21.42 4.50
CA LEU A 198 1.97 -20.21 4.10
C LEU A 198 2.98 -19.12 3.67
N ALA A 199 2.80 -18.57 2.47
CA ALA A 199 3.57 -17.42 2.02
C ALA A 199 2.66 -16.31 1.53
N THR A 200 2.91 -15.06 1.98
CA THR A 200 2.24 -13.87 1.44
C THR A 200 3.24 -13.03 0.64
N PHE A 201 2.78 -12.45 -0.47
CA PHE A 201 3.56 -11.54 -1.29
C PHE A 201 2.69 -10.36 -1.69
N PHE A 202 3.02 -9.19 -1.20
CA PHE A 202 2.22 -7.97 -1.39
C PHE A 202 3.00 -6.90 -2.15
N LEU A 203 2.35 -6.25 -3.11
CA LEU A 203 2.88 -5.14 -3.88
C LEU A 203 1.86 -4.00 -3.97
N ASN A 204 2.35 -2.76 -3.98
CA ASN A 204 1.51 -1.55 -4.01
C ASN A 204 1.72 -0.68 -5.27
N SER A 205 2.64 -1.04 -6.17
CA SER A 205 3.01 -0.21 -7.31
C SER A 205 1.85 0.07 -8.27
N THR A 206 1.04 -0.94 -8.59
CA THR A 206 -0.12 -0.78 -9.48
C THR A 206 -1.18 0.13 -8.88
N ALA A 207 -1.45 0.02 -7.56
CA ALA A 207 -2.35 0.92 -6.86
C ALA A 207 -1.83 2.37 -6.86
N HIS A 208 -0.52 2.56 -6.69
CA HIS A 208 0.11 3.88 -6.83
C HIS A 208 -0.08 4.47 -8.24
N MET A 209 0.13 3.67 -9.30
CA MET A 209 -0.13 4.12 -10.67
C MET A 209 -1.60 4.54 -10.87
N GLN A 210 -2.55 3.79 -10.30
CA GLN A 210 -3.97 4.13 -10.36
C GLN A 210 -4.28 5.44 -9.64
N HIS A 211 -3.71 5.68 -8.45
CA HIS A 211 -3.89 6.93 -7.73
C HIS A 211 -3.41 8.14 -8.52
N CYS A 212 -2.27 8.03 -9.20
CA CYS A 212 -1.62 9.15 -9.86
C CYS A 212 -2.10 9.40 -11.30
N TYR A 213 -2.41 8.34 -12.05
CA TYR A 213 -2.50 8.41 -13.51
C TYR A 213 -3.85 7.96 -14.09
N TRP A 214 -4.90 7.84 -13.28
CA TRP A 214 -6.23 7.50 -13.79
C TRP A 214 -6.73 8.51 -14.82
N ARG A 215 -6.53 9.80 -14.53
CA ARG A 215 -6.84 10.91 -15.42
C ARG A 215 -6.13 10.81 -16.78
N ASN A 216 -4.93 10.26 -16.80
CA ASN A 216 -4.17 10.06 -18.03
C ASN A 216 -4.67 8.83 -18.83
N MET A 217 -5.20 7.81 -18.16
CA MET A 217 -5.78 6.63 -18.80
C MET A 217 -7.17 6.90 -19.38
N GLN A 218 -8.00 7.66 -18.68
CA GLN A 218 -9.38 7.99 -19.05
C GLN A 218 -9.64 9.50 -18.95
N PRO A 219 -9.00 10.32 -19.80
CA PRO A 219 -9.09 11.78 -19.69
C PRO A 219 -10.51 12.31 -19.91
N GLU A 220 -11.36 11.58 -20.63
CA GLU A 220 -12.76 11.95 -20.90
C GLU A 220 -13.61 12.05 -19.63
N VAL A 221 -13.29 11.25 -18.61
CA VAL A 221 -14.04 11.21 -17.33
C VAL A 221 -13.80 12.45 -16.48
N PHE A 222 -12.69 13.13 -16.69
CA PHE A 222 -12.24 14.26 -15.85
C PHE A 222 -12.51 15.62 -16.50
N THR A 223 -12.88 16.63 -15.68
CA THR A 223 -12.97 18.02 -16.12
C THR A 223 -11.58 18.61 -16.32
N ILE A 224 -10.67 18.34 -15.38
CA ILE A 224 -9.26 18.76 -15.44
C ILE A 224 -8.50 17.81 -16.36
N LYS A 225 -8.31 18.24 -17.62
CA LYS A 225 -7.62 17.41 -18.61
C LYS A 225 -6.10 17.36 -18.35
N PRO A 226 -5.43 16.23 -18.64
CA PRO A 226 -3.97 16.18 -18.65
C PRO A 226 -3.43 17.05 -19.79
N THR A 227 -2.28 17.67 -19.57
CA THR A 227 -1.55 18.35 -20.64
C THR A 227 -1.05 17.36 -21.68
N ALA A 228 -0.74 17.83 -22.89
CA ALA A 228 -0.18 16.98 -23.96
C ALA A 228 1.11 16.26 -23.50
N LYS A 229 1.96 16.93 -22.72
CA LYS A 229 3.18 16.36 -22.16
C LYS A 229 2.89 15.26 -21.11
N GLU A 230 1.94 15.52 -20.21
CA GLU A 230 1.50 14.47 -19.25
C GLU A 230 0.93 13.26 -19.99
N GLN A 231 0.16 13.50 -21.06
CA GLN A 231 -0.45 12.42 -21.84
C GLN A 231 0.60 11.58 -22.56
N GLU A 232 1.62 12.21 -23.14
CA GLU A 232 2.75 11.52 -23.76
C GLU A 232 3.49 10.60 -22.78
N VAL A 233 3.69 11.04 -21.53
CA VAL A 233 4.49 10.30 -20.53
C VAL A 233 3.67 9.27 -19.77
N TYR A 234 2.39 9.57 -19.42
CA TYR A 234 1.63 8.83 -18.42
C TYR A 234 0.40 8.09 -18.94
N SER A 235 -0.03 8.27 -20.20
CA SER A 235 -1.26 7.65 -20.73
C SER A 235 -1.32 6.14 -20.54
N ASN A 236 -0.19 5.47 -20.62
CA ASN A 236 -0.09 4.01 -20.46
C ASN A 236 0.42 3.57 -19.10
N ALA A 237 0.57 4.47 -18.11
CA ALA A 237 1.23 4.13 -16.85
C ALA A 237 0.49 3.02 -16.07
N ILE A 238 -0.84 3.06 -16.04
CA ILE A 238 -1.66 2.03 -15.37
C ILE A 238 -1.58 0.70 -16.13
N LEU A 239 -1.71 0.70 -17.45
CA LEU A 239 -1.56 -0.50 -18.27
C LEU A 239 -0.18 -1.12 -18.10
N GLU A 240 0.89 -0.31 -18.12
CA GLU A 240 2.25 -0.80 -17.89
C GLU A 240 2.42 -1.40 -16.49
N GLY A 241 1.74 -0.84 -15.46
CA GLY A 241 1.68 -1.41 -14.12
C GLY A 241 1.06 -2.80 -14.10
N TYR A 242 -0.07 -2.97 -14.78
CA TYR A 242 -0.70 -4.28 -14.92
C TYR A 242 0.12 -5.28 -15.73
N ILE A 243 0.77 -4.85 -16.83
CA ILE A 243 1.69 -5.71 -17.61
C ILE A 243 2.90 -6.15 -16.77
N HIS A 244 3.41 -5.25 -15.92
CA HIS A 244 4.47 -5.59 -14.97
C HIS A 244 4.00 -6.65 -13.97
N MET A 245 2.82 -6.46 -13.36
CA MET A 245 2.21 -7.41 -12.44
C MET A 245 1.92 -8.75 -13.13
N ASP A 246 1.45 -8.75 -14.36
CA ASP A 246 1.19 -9.97 -15.16
C ASP A 246 2.43 -10.86 -15.30
N LYS A 247 3.60 -10.24 -15.50
CA LYS A 247 4.88 -10.97 -15.53
C LYS A 247 5.29 -11.52 -14.16
N LEU A 248 4.96 -10.81 -13.08
CA LEU A 248 5.18 -11.32 -11.72
C LEU A 248 4.23 -12.47 -11.39
N ILE A 249 2.98 -12.41 -11.82
CA ILE A 249 2.00 -13.52 -11.71
C ILE A 249 2.54 -14.78 -12.42
N GLU A 250 3.13 -14.65 -13.62
CA GLU A 250 3.79 -15.78 -14.29
C GLU A 250 4.87 -16.41 -13.40
N ARG A 251 5.75 -15.58 -12.83
CA ARG A 251 6.83 -16.05 -11.95
C ARG A 251 6.27 -16.71 -10.69
N VAL A 252 5.23 -16.14 -10.07
CA VAL A 252 4.56 -16.72 -8.90
C VAL A 252 3.92 -18.07 -9.25
N MET A 253 3.18 -18.16 -10.34
CA MET A 253 2.58 -19.44 -10.77
C MET A 253 3.62 -20.51 -11.03
N LYS A 254 4.76 -20.14 -11.64
CA LYS A 254 5.89 -21.06 -11.87
C LYS A 254 6.56 -21.48 -10.58
N LEU A 255 6.73 -20.58 -9.62
CA LEU A 255 7.32 -20.85 -8.30
C LEU A 255 6.43 -21.78 -7.47
N ALA A 256 5.12 -21.53 -7.46
CA ALA A 256 4.12 -22.30 -6.75
C ALA A 256 3.95 -23.71 -7.34
N GLY A 257 4.10 -23.87 -8.65
CA GLY A 257 3.82 -25.13 -9.35
C GLY A 257 2.32 -25.47 -9.36
N ASP A 258 2.00 -26.71 -9.70
CA ASP A 258 0.61 -27.15 -9.89
C ASP A 258 -0.07 -27.56 -8.56
N ASN A 259 0.69 -27.97 -7.57
CA ASN A 259 0.19 -28.51 -6.30
C ASN A 259 -0.08 -27.44 -5.24
N ALA A 260 0.47 -26.24 -5.39
CA ALA A 260 0.23 -25.18 -4.42
C ALA A 260 -1.07 -24.44 -4.70
N THR A 261 -1.78 -24.12 -3.63
CA THR A 261 -2.89 -23.17 -3.68
C THR A 261 -2.36 -21.76 -3.95
N ILE A 262 -3.02 -21.02 -4.86
CA ILE A 262 -2.78 -19.59 -5.03
C ILE A 262 -4.06 -18.83 -4.70
N VAL A 263 -3.95 -17.94 -3.74
CA VAL A 263 -4.98 -16.96 -3.40
C VAL A 263 -4.51 -15.59 -3.91
N PHE A 264 -5.15 -15.08 -4.96
CA PHE A 264 -4.93 -13.72 -5.44
C PHE A 264 -6.06 -12.84 -4.91
N ALA A 265 -5.71 -11.86 -4.09
CA ALA A 265 -6.67 -10.96 -3.47
C ALA A 265 -6.25 -9.49 -3.62
N THR A 266 -7.25 -8.62 -3.78
CA THR A 266 -7.13 -7.19 -3.53
C THR A 266 -8.13 -6.84 -2.45
N ALA A 267 -7.70 -6.25 -1.34
CA ALA A 267 -8.63 -5.89 -0.26
C ALA A 267 -9.75 -4.97 -0.75
N ILE A 268 -9.38 -4.03 -1.62
CA ILE A 268 -10.25 -3.05 -2.28
C ILE A 268 -9.76 -2.83 -3.71
N SER A 269 -10.55 -2.14 -4.53
CA SER A 269 -10.12 -1.66 -5.85
C SER A 269 -10.09 -0.13 -5.91
N GLN A 270 -9.98 0.43 -7.10
CA GLN A 270 -9.97 1.86 -7.29
C GLN A 270 -10.94 2.30 -8.40
N GLN A 271 -11.33 3.57 -8.34
CA GLN A 271 -12.22 4.26 -9.25
C GLN A 271 -11.72 5.68 -9.52
N PRO A 272 -12.22 6.39 -10.55
CA PRO A 272 -11.91 7.79 -10.80
C PRO A 272 -12.22 8.67 -9.58
N TYR A 273 -11.33 9.61 -9.26
CA TYR A 273 -11.47 10.52 -8.14
C TYR A 273 -11.81 11.93 -8.59
N LEU A 274 -13.09 12.31 -8.52
CA LEU A 274 -13.62 13.56 -9.06
C LEU A 274 -13.95 14.61 -7.98
N LYS A 275 -13.82 14.26 -6.70
CA LYS A 275 -14.32 15.06 -5.55
C LYS A 275 -13.79 16.51 -5.48
N PHE A 276 -12.60 16.78 -6.02
CA PHE A 276 -11.95 18.10 -5.93
C PHE A 276 -11.70 18.76 -7.28
N GLU A 277 -12.37 18.33 -8.34
CA GLU A 277 -12.18 18.88 -9.67
C GLU A 277 -12.58 20.36 -9.77
N ASP A 278 -13.62 20.77 -9.02
CA ASP A 278 -14.06 22.15 -8.87
C ASP A 278 -13.04 23.06 -8.17
N LYS A 279 -12.03 22.47 -7.49
CA LYS A 279 -10.98 23.16 -6.75
C LYS A 279 -9.58 23.00 -7.36
N GLY A 280 -9.49 22.56 -8.61
CA GLY A 280 -8.22 22.36 -9.31
C GLY A 280 -7.59 20.97 -9.07
N GLY A 281 -8.36 20.03 -8.51
CA GLY A 281 -7.92 18.66 -8.19
C GLY A 281 -7.24 18.53 -6.82
N LYS A 282 -6.98 17.29 -6.39
CA LYS A 282 -6.27 17.03 -5.14
C LYS A 282 -4.76 16.93 -5.41
N ARG A 283 -4.00 17.95 -4.97
CA ARG A 283 -2.54 17.90 -4.87
C ARG A 283 -2.12 17.50 -3.46
N ILE A 284 -1.01 16.80 -3.35
CA ILE A 284 -0.47 16.30 -2.09
C ILE A 284 0.87 16.97 -1.83
N TYR A 285 1.03 17.57 -0.64
CA TYR A 285 2.27 18.21 -0.21
C TYR A 285 2.76 17.60 1.08
N ARG A 286 4.08 17.47 1.23
CA ARG A 286 4.74 16.90 2.41
C ARG A 286 5.89 17.78 2.87
N PRO A 287 6.22 17.81 4.18
CA PRO A 287 7.46 18.38 4.65
C PRO A 287 8.66 17.65 4.04
N ARG A 288 9.71 18.39 3.63
CA ARG A 288 10.97 17.82 3.15
C ARG A 288 11.70 17.03 4.25
N ASP A 289 11.60 17.57 5.47
CA ASP A 289 12.18 17.01 6.69
C ASP A 289 11.22 17.37 7.82
N ILE A 290 10.60 16.39 8.45
CA ILE A 290 9.58 16.61 9.48
C ILE A 290 10.18 17.25 10.74
N PRO A 291 11.32 16.78 11.29
CA PRO A 291 12.01 17.45 12.38
C PRO A 291 12.38 18.90 12.07
N ALA A 292 12.90 19.19 10.88
CA ALA A 292 13.23 20.57 10.50
C ALA A 292 11.98 21.46 10.39
N PHE A 293 10.87 20.92 9.87
CA PHE A 293 9.58 21.59 9.85
C PHE A 293 9.08 21.91 11.28
N ALA A 294 9.14 20.92 12.18
CA ALA A 294 8.75 21.11 13.58
C ALA A 294 9.59 22.20 14.26
N ALA A 295 10.90 22.18 14.06
CA ALA A 295 11.83 23.19 14.57
C ALA A 295 11.52 24.60 13.99
N TRP A 296 11.26 24.72 12.69
CA TRP A 296 10.83 25.97 12.05
C TRP A 296 9.53 26.49 12.67
N ALA A 297 8.56 25.61 12.90
CA ALA A 297 7.29 25.98 13.51
C ALA A 297 7.42 26.42 14.96
N GLY A 298 8.55 26.17 15.63
CA GLY A 298 8.79 26.46 17.05
C GLY A 298 8.33 25.36 18.01
N ILE A 299 8.07 24.17 17.49
CA ILE A 299 7.66 23.00 18.29
C ILE A 299 8.87 22.50 19.10
N GLN A 300 8.70 22.37 20.41
CA GLN A 300 9.71 21.89 21.35
C GLN A 300 9.45 20.44 21.77
N ASN A 301 10.46 19.78 22.32
CA ASN A 301 10.37 18.45 22.95
C ASN A 301 9.86 17.33 22.03
N LEU A 302 10.06 17.45 20.71
CA LEU A 302 9.71 16.40 19.77
C LEU A 302 10.49 15.12 20.10
N LYS A 303 9.80 14.06 20.51
CA LYS A 303 10.38 12.75 20.82
C LYS A 303 10.70 11.95 19.57
N ALA A 304 9.75 11.88 18.64
CA ALA A 304 9.89 11.18 17.37
C ALA A 304 8.95 11.78 16.30
N SER A 305 9.22 11.48 15.05
CA SER A 305 8.31 11.82 13.95
C SER A 305 8.34 10.73 12.89
N ASN A 306 7.18 10.42 12.34
CA ASN A 306 7.02 9.36 11.34
C ASN A 306 6.12 9.83 10.19
N PRO A 307 6.57 9.74 8.93
CA PRO A 307 5.71 10.00 7.79
C PRO A 307 4.66 8.90 7.64
N VAL A 308 3.48 9.25 7.10
CA VAL A 308 2.47 8.32 6.63
C VAL A 308 2.41 8.35 5.10
N MET A 309 1.57 7.54 4.48
CA MET A 309 1.65 7.26 3.03
C MET A 309 1.41 8.48 2.13
N ALA A 310 0.57 9.42 2.53
CA ALA A 310 0.24 10.59 1.69
C ALA A 310 0.79 11.90 2.27
N GLU A 311 -0.08 12.85 2.59
CA GLU A 311 0.28 14.13 3.18
C GLU A 311 0.51 14.10 4.69
N GLN A 312 0.11 13.01 5.34
CA GLN A 312 0.07 12.92 6.80
C GLN A 312 1.42 12.52 7.40
N PHE A 313 1.60 12.88 8.67
CA PHE A 313 2.73 12.47 9.49
C PHE A 313 2.37 12.56 10.98
N TRP A 314 3.11 11.80 11.78
CA TRP A 314 3.03 11.80 13.25
C TRP A 314 4.13 12.66 13.84
N LEU A 315 3.78 13.39 14.93
CA LEU A 315 4.71 14.02 15.84
C LEU A 315 4.44 13.44 17.24
N GLU A 316 5.42 12.75 17.81
CA GLU A 316 5.31 12.10 19.12
C GLU A 316 5.95 12.95 20.20
N PHE A 317 5.36 12.97 21.39
CA PHE A 317 5.75 13.76 22.55
C PHE A 317 5.78 12.88 23.81
N HIS A 318 6.19 13.48 24.97
CA HIS A 318 6.29 12.76 26.23
C HIS A 318 4.99 12.80 27.05
N ASN A 319 4.16 13.81 26.85
CA ASN A 319 2.94 14.04 27.62
C ASN A 319 1.90 14.87 26.83
N ARG A 320 0.72 14.96 27.38
CA ARG A 320 -0.43 15.66 26.78
C ARG A 320 -0.21 17.17 26.65
N ASP A 321 0.43 17.83 27.60
CA ASP A 321 0.64 19.27 27.53
C ASP A 321 1.53 19.67 26.36
N GLU A 322 2.55 18.86 26.05
CA GLU A 322 3.40 19.04 24.85
C GLU A 322 2.62 18.80 23.55
N VAL A 323 1.71 17.82 23.54
CA VAL A 323 0.79 17.57 22.41
C VAL A 323 -0.09 18.79 22.15
N ASP A 324 -0.73 19.31 23.19
CA ASP A 324 -1.65 20.45 23.07
C ASP A 324 -0.90 21.71 22.62
N ALA A 325 0.27 22.00 23.17
CA ALA A 325 1.11 23.12 22.75
C ALA A 325 1.57 22.99 21.28
N ALA A 326 1.99 21.80 20.85
CA ALA A 326 2.39 21.54 19.47
C ALA A 326 1.20 21.66 18.50
N ALA A 327 0.05 21.15 18.89
CA ALA A 327 -1.17 21.23 18.08
C ALA A 327 -1.64 22.69 17.88
N ASP A 328 -1.60 23.52 18.92
CA ASP A 328 -1.93 24.96 18.82
C ASP A 328 -1.00 25.67 17.84
N ILE A 329 0.31 25.39 17.92
CA ILE A 329 1.32 25.91 17.00
C ILE A 329 1.01 25.49 15.54
N LEU A 330 0.68 24.21 15.30
CA LEU A 330 0.37 23.70 13.97
C LEU A 330 -0.93 24.28 13.40
N GLU A 331 -1.94 24.48 14.24
CA GLU A 331 -3.23 25.06 13.84
C GLU A 331 -3.10 26.55 13.43
N ALA A 332 -2.09 27.24 13.97
CA ALA A 332 -1.80 28.63 13.64
C ALA A 332 -1.00 28.81 12.33
N ILE A 333 -0.61 27.72 11.66
CA ILE A 333 0.12 27.80 10.39
C ILE A 333 -0.85 28.06 9.23
N THR A 334 -0.54 29.08 8.44
CA THR A 334 -1.28 29.44 7.22
C THR A 334 -0.35 29.48 6.01
N VAL A 335 -0.92 29.28 4.81
CA VAL A 335 -0.26 29.55 3.52
C VAL A 335 -1.14 30.56 2.77
N ASP A 336 -0.60 31.73 2.46
CA ASP A 336 -1.32 32.84 1.85
C ASP A 336 -2.65 33.17 2.60
N GLY A 337 -2.64 33.05 3.95
CA GLY A 337 -3.79 33.32 4.83
C GLY A 337 -4.79 32.14 4.97
N GLU A 338 -4.61 31.02 4.28
CA GLU A 338 -5.46 29.83 4.40
C GLU A 338 -4.82 28.84 5.39
N ARG A 339 -5.61 28.24 6.31
CA ARG A 339 -5.11 27.25 7.27
C ARG A 339 -4.45 26.07 6.55
N ALA A 340 -3.17 25.84 6.86
CA ALA A 340 -2.33 24.93 6.10
C ALA A 340 -2.51 23.45 6.49
N LEU A 341 -2.78 23.15 7.79
CA LEU A 341 -2.75 21.81 8.33
C LEU A 341 -4.10 21.38 8.91
N ALA A 342 -4.42 20.11 8.73
CA ALA A 342 -5.38 19.39 9.56
C ALA A 342 -4.61 18.82 10.77
N VAL A 343 -5.17 18.94 11.97
CA VAL A 343 -4.49 18.56 13.23
C VAL A 343 -5.45 17.73 14.07
N ILE A 344 -5.01 16.55 14.49
CA ILE A 344 -5.73 15.66 15.41
C ILE A 344 -4.81 15.41 16.60
N ARG A 345 -5.35 15.61 17.81
CA ARG A 345 -4.65 15.43 19.08
C ARG A 345 -4.91 14.02 19.63
N GLU A 346 -3.88 13.21 19.72
CA GLU A 346 -3.87 11.92 20.41
C GLU A 346 -3.26 12.08 21.83
N ASP A 347 -3.20 11.00 22.61
CA ASP A 347 -2.70 11.07 24.00
C ASP A 347 -1.27 11.61 24.13
N THR A 348 -0.35 11.08 23.32
CA THR A 348 1.07 11.44 23.30
C THR A 348 1.57 11.82 21.91
N ALA A 349 0.68 12.09 20.96
CA ALA A 349 1.05 12.41 19.59
C ALA A 349 0.08 13.40 18.94
N VAL A 350 0.59 14.11 17.93
CA VAL A 350 -0.23 14.87 16.98
C VAL A 350 -0.19 14.16 15.64
N PHE A 351 -1.38 13.78 15.12
CA PHE A 351 -1.54 13.37 13.75
C PHE A 351 -1.89 14.57 12.91
N THR A 352 -1.11 14.84 11.87
CA THR A 352 -1.29 16.05 11.07
C THR A 352 -0.95 15.82 9.60
N GLY A 353 -1.42 16.72 8.74
CA GLY A 353 -1.13 16.67 7.31
C GLY A 353 -1.58 17.94 6.59
N PHE A 354 -1.01 18.19 5.42
CA PHE A 354 -1.32 19.39 4.64
C PHE A 354 -2.77 19.36 4.13
N ASN A 355 -3.53 20.41 4.40
CA ASN A 355 -4.98 20.44 4.17
C ASN A 355 -5.42 21.25 2.95
N ILE A 356 -4.58 22.14 2.40
CA ILE A 356 -4.91 22.90 1.19
C ILE A 356 -4.79 21.97 -0.01
N ARG A 357 -5.87 21.83 -0.78
CA ARG A 357 -5.96 20.84 -1.88
C ARG A 357 -5.64 21.42 -3.25
N LYS A 358 -5.77 22.74 -3.42
CA LYS A 358 -5.42 23.46 -4.65
C LYS A 358 -3.91 23.52 -4.89
N GLU A 359 -3.54 23.93 -6.08
CA GLU A 359 -2.14 24.21 -6.42
C GLU A 359 -1.61 25.40 -5.62
N ILE A 360 -0.48 25.20 -4.95
CA ILE A 360 0.24 26.25 -4.23
C ILE A 360 1.15 26.98 -5.21
N GLY A 361 1.06 28.30 -5.24
CA GLY A 361 1.90 29.13 -6.10
C GLY A 361 3.39 29.06 -5.73
N PRO A 362 4.31 29.23 -6.70
CA PRO A 362 5.75 29.08 -6.45
C PRO A 362 6.32 30.10 -5.45
N ASN A 363 5.63 31.20 -5.24
CA ASN A 363 6.03 32.27 -4.31
C ASN A 363 5.16 32.34 -3.05
N ALA A 364 4.32 31.33 -2.80
CA ALA A 364 3.45 31.28 -1.63
C ALA A 364 4.24 31.38 -0.32
N ILE A 365 3.72 32.14 0.63
CA ILE A 365 4.34 32.34 1.94
C ILE A 365 3.58 31.53 2.99
N MET A 366 4.34 30.78 3.77
CA MET A 366 3.86 30.06 4.95
C MET A 366 4.22 30.88 6.20
N THR A 367 3.23 31.10 7.07
CA THR A 367 3.38 31.92 8.28
C THR A 367 2.78 31.19 9.47
N ASN A 368 3.44 31.27 10.63
CA ASN A 368 2.89 30.83 11.91
C ASN A 368 2.52 32.05 12.75
N ALA A 369 1.25 32.20 13.07
CA ALA A 369 0.74 33.38 13.80
C ALA A 369 1.14 33.41 15.29
N ILE A 370 1.44 32.24 15.90
CA ILE A 370 1.87 32.15 17.30
C ILE A 370 3.35 32.51 17.44
N THR A 371 4.22 31.92 16.61
CA THR A 371 5.67 32.11 16.71
C THR A 371 6.18 33.30 15.88
N GLY A 372 5.35 33.84 14.99
CA GLY A 372 5.70 34.96 14.11
C GLY A 372 6.67 34.62 12.97
N VAL A 373 7.04 33.35 12.80
CA VAL A 373 7.96 32.93 11.73
C VAL A 373 7.26 32.86 10.39
N SER A 374 7.99 33.21 9.31
CA SER A 374 7.50 33.12 7.93
C SER A 374 8.61 32.62 7.02
N THR A 375 8.23 31.86 5.97
CA THR A 375 9.14 31.39 4.93
C THR A 375 8.40 31.10 3.62
N LYS A 376 9.13 30.86 2.55
CA LYS A 376 8.49 30.36 1.32
C LYS A 376 8.02 28.93 1.56
N PHE A 377 6.82 28.62 1.11
CA PHE A 377 6.23 27.29 1.27
C PHE A 377 7.14 26.16 0.77
N PHE A 378 7.72 26.34 -0.42
CA PHE A 378 8.57 25.30 -1.03
C PHE A 378 9.97 25.20 -0.44
N ASP A 379 10.37 26.05 0.50
CA ASP A 379 11.59 25.83 1.28
C ASP A 379 11.41 24.71 2.31
N ILE A 380 10.18 24.50 2.79
CA ILE A 380 9.84 23.49 3.80
C ILE A 380 9.09 22.30 3.20
N PHE A 381 8.17 22.52 2.26
CA PHE A 381 7.33 21.50 1.66
C PHE A 381 7.75 21.19 0.22
N TYR A 382 7.33 20.03 -0.28
CA TYR A 382 7.40 19.67 -1.68
C TYR A 382 6.09 19.03 -2.15
N ALA A 383 5.80 19.11 -3.44
CA ALA A 383 4.65 18.43 -4.02
C ALA A 383 5.01 16.96 -4.33
N ILE A 384 4.16 16.03 -3.94
CA ILE A 384 4.20 14.67 -4.45
C ILE A 384 3.74 14.68 -5.91
N GLU A 385 4.37 13.88 -6.74
CA GLU A 385 4.15 13.88 -8.20
C GLU A 385 2.68 13.64 -8.57
N GLY A 386 2.16 14.49 -9.46
CA GLY A 386 0.86 14.34 -10.09
C GLY A 386 -0.35 14.87 -9.29
N LEU A 387 -1.52 14.77 -9.92
CA LEU A 387 -2.84 14.98 -9.29
C LEU A 387 -3.36 13.61 -8.86
N LYS A 388 -3.83 13.49 -7.62
CA LYS A 388 -4.53 12.27 -7.19
C LYS A 388 -5.83 12.13 -8.00
N SER A 389 -5.86 11.14 -8.89
CA SER A 389 -6.96 10.91 -9.84
C SER A 389 -7.63 9.55 -9.72
N GLY A 390 -7.11 8.67 -8.86
CA GLY A 390 -7.74 7.42 -8.45
C GLY A 390 -8.03 7.39 -6.96
N MET A 391 -9.14 6.76 -6.56
CA MET A 391 -9.58 6.62 -5.18
C MET A 391 -10.18 5.24 -4.94
N HIS A 392 -10.21 4.80 -3.69
CA HIS A 392 -10.63 3.47 -3.28
C HIS A 392 -12.11 3.20 -3.61
N HIS A 393 -12.38 1.95 -3.97
CA HIS A 393 -13.71 1.37 -4.17
C HIS A 393 -13.82 0.11 -3.31
N ALA A 394 -14.99 -0.11 -2.69
CA ALA A 394 -15.17 -1.19 -1.71
C ALA A 394 -15.05 -2.60 -2.30
N ASP A 395 -15.34 -2.77 -3.58
CA ASP A 395 -15.19 -4.06 -4.25
C ASP A 395 -13.71 -4.38 -4.48
N GLY A 396 -13.30 -5.56 -4.05
CA GLY A 396 -12.02 -6.17 -4.34
C GLY A 396 -12.15 -7.40 -5.23
N LEU A 397 -11.04 -8.04 -5.52
CA LEU A 397 -10.97 -9.30 -6.27
C LEU A 397 -10.45 -10.39 -5.36
N LEU A 398 -11.04 -11.57 -5.47
CA LEU A 398 -10.57 -12.79 -4.82
C LEU A 398 -10.64 -13.94 -5.81
N TRP A 399 -9.46 -14.47 -6.19
CA TRP A 399 -9.34 -15.63 -7.06
C TRP A 399 -8.58 -16.72 -6.33
N ILE A 400 -9.14 -17.92 -6.29
CA ILE A 400 -8.55 -19.05 -5.57
C ILE A 400 -8.34 -20.21 -6.53
N ARG A 401 -7.07 -20.50 -6.83
CA ARG A 401 -6.65 -21.68 -7.59
C ARG A 401 -6.42 -22.83 -6.62
N ASN A 402 -7.43 -23.66 -6.41
CA ASN A 402 -7.37 -24.88 -5.59
C ASN A 402 -8.46 -25.87 -6.05
N PRO A 403 -8.15 -27.17 -6.15
CA PRO A 403 -9.15 -28.18 -6.57
C PRO A 403 -10.29 -28.40 -5.57
N ARG A 404 -10.13 -27.99 -4.31
CA ARG A 404 -11.18 -28.09 -3.28
C ARG A 404 -12.29 -27.03 -3.43
N ILE A 405 -12.10 -26.01 -4.27
CA ILE A 405 -13.09 -24.95 -4.50
C ILE A 405 -13.66 -25.11 -5.90
N SER A 406 -14.97 -25.20 -5.98
CA SER A 406 -15.68 -25.23 -7.28
C SER A 406 -15.52 -23.88 -8.00
N LYS A 407 -15.39 -23.94 -9.33
CA LYS A 407 -15.42 -22.72 -10.14
C LYS A 407 -16.75 -22.02 -9.91
N SER A 408 -16.71 -20.76 -9.50
CA SER A 408 -17.88 -19.95 -9.20
C SER A 408 -18.15 -18.93 -10.30
N SER A 409 -19.38 -18.45 -10.38
CA SER A 409 -19.82 -17.38 -11.28
C SER A 409 -19.58 -15.97 -10.73
N ASN A 410 -18.53 -15.77 -9.94
CA ASN A 410 -18.16 -14.50 -9.33
C ASN A 410 -19.18 -13.97 -8.30
N PRO A 411 -19.59 -14.76 -7.28
CA PRO A 411 -20.45 -14.25 -6.23
C PRO A 411 -19.77 -13.17 -5.39
N ARG A 412 -20.56 -12.27 -4.80
CA ARG A 412 -20.08 -11.33 -3.78
C ARG A 412 -19.90 -12.04 -2.44
N VAL A 413 -18.78 -11.78 -1.81
CA VAL A 413 -18.42 -12.34 -0.49
C VAL A 413 -17.89 -11.23 0.40
N ALA A 414 -18.04 -11.37 1.72
CA ALA A 414 -17.46 -10.44 2.66
C ALA A 414 -15.92 -10.51 2.58
N LEU A 415 -15.26 -9.37 2.73
CA LEU A 415 -13.79 -9.31 2.72
C LEU A 415 -13.19 -10.18 3.83
N GLU A 416 -13.85 -10.22 4.98
CA GLU A 416 -13.47 -10.98 6.17
C GLU A 416 -13.52 -12.51 5.95
N SER A 417 -14.23 -13.01 4.92
CA SER A 417 -14.22 -14.44 4.56
C SER A 417 -12.86 -14.96 4.04
N ILE A 418 -11.94 -14.06 3.70
CA ILE A 418 -10.62 -14.46 3.18
C ILE A 418 -9.80 -15.18 4.25
N ALA A 419 -9.76 -14.68 5.48
CA ALA A 419 -8.99 -15.29 6.56
C ALA A 419 -9.46 -16.71 6.91
N PRO A 420 -10.74 -16.96 7.22
CA PRO A 420 -11.22 -18.33 7.49
C PRO A 420 -11.03 -19.26 6.28
N THR A 421 -11.12 -18.74 5.04
CA THR A 421 -10.86 -19.54 3.84
C THR A 421 -9.38 -19.97 3.75
N ILE A 422 -8.44 -19.07 4.06
CA ILE A 422 -7.01 -19.40 4.07
C ILE A 422 -6.71 -20.43 5.17
N LEU A 423 -7.27 -20.28 6.37
CA LEU A 423 -7.09 -21.23 7.47
C LEU A 423 -7.62 -22.63 7.11
N ASP A 424 -8.81 -22.70 6.51
CA ASP A 424 -9.42 -23.95 6.05
C ASP A 424 -8.60 -24.62 4.92
N LEU A 425 -8.03 -23.82 4.02
CA LEU A 425 -7.11 -24.31 2.98
C LEU A 425 -5.81 -24.88 3.54
N LEU A 426 -5.41 -24.43 4.73
CA LEU A 426 -4.23 -24.90 5.47
C LEU A 426 -4.57 -26.03 6.45
N ASP A 427 -5.82 -26.47 6.52
CA ASP A 427 -6.34 -27.42 7.50
C ASP A 427 -6.08 -26.95 8.96
N VAL A 428 -6.15 -25.64 9.21
CA VAL A 428 -6.03 -25.01 10.52
C VAL A 428 -7.42 -24.72 11.07
N GLU A 429 -7.63 -25.00 12.36
CA GLU A 429 -8.90 -24.73 13.04
C GLU A 429 -9.29 -23.25 12.92
N ILE A 430 -10.54 -23.00 12.50
CA ILE A 430 -11.07 -21.64 12.38
C ILE A 430 -11.58 -21.20 13.75
N PRO A 431 -11.00 -20.13 14.34
CA PRO A 431 -11.42 -19.65 15.65
C PRO A 431 -12.87 -19.14 15.65
N SER A 432 -13.59 -19.36 16.75
CA SER A 432 -15.02 -18.99 16.88
C SER A 432 -15.30 -17.48 16.82
N HIS A 433 -14.27 -16.63 16.96
CA HIS A 433 -14.42 -15.18 16.79
C HIS A 433 -14.54 -14.76 15.31
N LEU A 434 -14.11 -15.59 14.36
CA LEU A 434 -14.32 -15.35 12.93
C LEU A 434 -15.78 -15.63 12.58
N LYS A 435 -16.52 -14.60 12.18
CA LYS A 435 -17.98 -14.68 11.96
C LYS A 435 -18.32 -15.07 10.52
N GLU A 436 -17.49 -14.67 9.57
CA GLU A 436 -17.71 -15.01 8.18
C GLU A 436 -17.28 -16.46 7.90
N PRO A 437 -18.02 -17.21 7.08
CA PRO A 437 -17.68 -18.60 6.78
C PRO A 437 -16.50 -18.71 5.83
N SER A 438 -15.82 -19.87 5.87
CA SER A 438 -14.91 -20.30 4.81
C SER A 438 -15.69 -20.52 3.50
N LEU A 439 -15.09 -20.09 2.38
CA LEU A 439 -15.65 -20.29 1.04
C LEU A 439 -15.53 -21.75 0.56
N LEU A 440 -14.81 -22.62 1.29
CA LEU A 440 -14.75 -24.08 1.01
C LEU A 440 -16.03 -24.80 1.43
N THR A 441 -16.69 -24.32 2.45
CA THR A 441 -17.83 -24.99 3.08
C THR A 441 -19.19 -24.44 2.63
N THR A 442 -19.19 -23.27 1.95
CA THR A 442 -20.44 -22.64 1.52
C THR A 442 -20.89 -23.23 0.17
N PRO A 443 -22.05 -23.92 0.08
CA PRO A 443 -22.67 -24.19 -1.20
C PRO A 443 -22.95 -22.83 -1.86
N VAL A 444 -22.39 -22.61 -3.04
CA VAL A 444 -22.70 -21.40 -3.81
C VAL A 444 -24.19 -21.39 -4.07
N ALA A 445 -24.93 -20.44 -3.48
CA ALA A 445 -26.33 -20.23 -3.81
C ALA A 445 -26.42 -19.98 -5.31
N GLU A 446 -27.14 -20.83 -6.04
CA GLU A 446 -27.44 -20.58 -7.43
C GLU A 446 -28.14 -19.20 -7.52
N PRO A 447 -27.79 -18.37 -8.51
CA PRO A 447 -28.47 -17.10 -8.69
C PRO A 447 -29.97 -17.41 -8.84
N GLU A 448 -30.81 -16.82 -7.99
CA GLU A 448 -32.27 -16.86 -8.17
C GLU A 448 -32.55 -16.38 -9.61
N LEU A 449 -32.98 -17.30 -10.44
CA LEU A 449 -33.58 -16.96 -11.72
C LEU A 449 -34.81 -16.10 -11.42
N VAL A 450 -34.64 -14.78 -11.55
CA VAL A 450 -35.79 -13.87 -11.56
C VAL A 450 -36.69 -14.34 -12.70
N SER A 451 -37.74 -15.11 -12.34
CA SER A 451 -38.76 -15.48 -13.28
C SER A 451 -39.46 -14.17 -13.67
N THR A 452 -39.15 -13.67 -14.84
CA THR A 452 -40.03 -12.71 -15.52
C THR A 452 -41.33 -13.43 -15.85
N GLY A 453 -42.25 -13.45 -14.89
CA GLY A 453 -43.62 -13.83 -15.07
C GLY A 453 -44.32 -12.79 -15.92
N GLY A 454 -45.07 -13.27 -16.87
CA GLY A 454 -45.73 -12.71 -18.01
C GLY A 454 -46.59 -11.41 -17.85
#